data_dd2191711ef61d6bd8bf75d990de3ca0
#
_entry.id   dd2191711ef61d6bd8bf75d990de3ca0
#
_cell.length_a   1.000
_cell.length_b   1.000
_cell.length_c   1.000
_cell.angle_alpha   90.00
_cell.angle_beta   90.00
_cell.angle_gamma   90.00
#
_symmetry.space_group_name_H-M   'P 1'
#
loop_
_entity.id
_entity.type
_entity.pdbx_description
1 polymer ?
#
loop_
_entity_poly.entity_id
_entity_poly.type
_entity_poly.pdbx_seq_one_letter_code
_entity_poly.pdbx_strand_id
1 'polypeptide(L)'
;MEVTVRLFAMLRERAGASTLTLELPEGARVSDALRSEALDGLADGIPLVMAVNREYADGDQVLDPGDELALIPPVSGGSTAAAPWVRVSAEPLSLEQLAARVRDPRAGAVVTFSGVTREVDRLEYEAYAEMAEERMRAIASEAVASHGLCAAAVEHRVGDVALSEPSVIVAASAPHRGEAFAGAREIIDRVKAEAPIWKKEIEGGDERWVRGTPPPR
;
A
#
# COMPACT_ATOMS: atom_id res chain seq x y z
N MET A 1 27.83 -13.51 26.68
CA MET A 1 28.38 -12.50 25.76
C MET A 1 27.56 -11.23 25.81
N GLU A 2 28.20 -10.08 25.67
CA GLU A 2 27.54 -8.79 25.68
C GLU A 2 27.12 -8.38 24.25
N VAL A 3 25.85 -7.91 24.09
CA VAL A 3 25.29 -7.39 22.86
C VAL A 3 24.61 -6.06 23.15
N THR A 4 24.86 -5.07 22.32
CA THR A 4 24.24 -3.74 22.45
C THR A 4 22.94 -3.67 21.64
N VAL A 5 21.81 -3.41 22.30
CA VAL A 5 20.51 -3.22 21.62
C VAL A 5 20.24 -1.74 21.44
N ARG A 6 20.00 -1.31 20.20
CA ARG A 6 19.55 0.06 19.87
C ARG A 6 18.06 0.13 19.70
N LEU A 7 17.46 1.09 20.38
CA LEU A 7 16.03 1.33 20.40
C LEU A 7 15.68 2.66 19.71
N PHE A 8 14.63 2.67 18.92
CA PHE A 8 14.17 3.84 18.17
C PHE A 8 12.73 4.19 18.51
N ALA A 9 12.37 5.46 18.27
CA ALA A 9 11.02 5.99 18.40
C ALA A 9 10.32 5.50 19.69
N MET A 10 9.13 4.90 19.58
CA MET A 10 8.33 4.45 20.71
C MET A 10 9.02 3.39 21.60
N LEU A 11 9.93 2.59 21.06
CA LEU A 11 10.68 1.63 21.87
C LEU A 11 11.64 2.37 22.81
N ARG A 12 12.30 3.42 22.34
CA ARG A 12 13.16 4.28 23.16
C ARG A 12 12.37 4.98 24.27
N GLU A 13 11.14 5.43 23.95
CA GLU A 13 10.27 6.08 24.94
C GLU A 13 9.79 5.10 26.00
N ARG A 14 9.39 3.88 25.61
CA ARG A 14 8.97 2.82 26.54
C ARG A 14 10.11 2.34 27.44
N ALA A 15 11.30 2.19 26.89
CA ALA A 15 12.49 1.75 27.64
C ALA A 15 13.12 2.87 28.49
N GLY A 16 12.82 4.14 28.19
CA GLY A 16 13.50 5.30 28.81
C GLY A 16 14.99 5.43 28.42
N ALA A 17 15.46 4.65 27.44
CA ALA A 17 16.85 4.60 26.98
C ALA A 17 16.94 4.37 25.48
N SER A 18 17.97 4.92 24.83
CA SER A 18 18.23 4.69 23.40
C SER A 18 19.02 3.41 23.11
N THR A 19 19.69 2.90 24.14
CA THR A 19 20.51 1.68 24.08
C THR A 19 20.32 0.88 25.37
N LEU A 20 20.34 -0.44 25.22
CA LEU A 20 20.39 -1.41 26.32
C LEU A 20 21.53 -2.39 26.05
N THR A 21 22.14 -2.89 27.11
CA THR A 21 23.13 -3.97 27.03
C THR A 21 22.49 -5.27 27.49
N LEU A 22 22.59 -6.32 26.68
CA LEU A 22 22.11 -7.66 26.99
C LEU A 22 23.29 -8.60 27.28
N GLU A 23 23.18 -9.38 28.34
CA GLU A 23 24.03 -10.53 28.61
C GLU A 23 23.34 -11.79 28.02
N LEU A 24 23.89 -12.36 26.94
CA LEU A 24 23.35 -13.52 26.27
C LEU A 24 24.33 -14.70 26.31
N PRO A 25 23.86 -15.95 26.20
CA PRO A 25 24.73 -17.11 26.01
C PRO A 25 25.51 -16.99 24.68
N GLU A 26 26.69 -17.63 24.61
CA GLU A 26 27.41 -17.75 23.33
C GLU A 26 26.56 -18.50 22.30
N GLY A 27 26.51 -17.99 21.05
CA GLY A 27 25.72 -18.55 19.98
C GLY A 27 24.22 -18.22 20.04
N ALA A 28 23.81 -17.29 20.91
CA ALA A 28 22.44 -16.81 20.95
C ALA A 28 22.05 -16.17 19.63
N ARG A 29 20.77 -16.26 19.28
CA ARG A 29 20.20 -15.68 18.07
C ARG A 29 19.46 -14.37 18.36
N VAL A 30 19.15 -13.62 17.33
CA VAL A 30 18.29 -12.42 17.41
C VAL A 30 16.97 -12.74 18.14
N SER A 31 16.35 -13.87 17.85
CA SER A 31 15.12 -14.31 18.53
C SER A 31 15.31 -14.59 20.04
N ASP A 32 16.50 -14.96 20.49
CA ASP A 32 16.79 -15.15 21.92
C ASP A 32 16.96 -13.79 22.61
N ALA A 33 17.60 -12.85 21.95
CA ALA A 33 17.68 -11.47 22.43
C ALA A 33 16.28 -10.85 22.61
N LEU A 34 15.37 -11.04 21.66
CA LEU A 34 13.99 -10.54 21.74
C LEU A 34 13.18 -11.12 22.89
N ARG A 35 13.51 -12.33 23.36
CA ARG A 35 12.88 -13.00 24.52
C ARG A 35 13.51 -12.67 25.83
N SER A 36 14.57 -11.85 25.86
CA SER A 36 15.24 -11.48 27.08
C SER A 36 14.33 -10.66 28.01
N GLU A 37 14.49 -10.80 29.32
CA GLU A 37 13.73 -10.05 30.33
C GLU A 37 13.86 -8.52 30.15
N ALA A 38 15.01 -8.04 29.65
CA ALA A 38 15.25 -6.63 29.41
C ALA A 38 14.43 -6.04 28.25
N LEU A 39 13.92 -6.89 27.36
CA LEU A 39 13.07 -6.49 26.22
C LEU A 39 11.62 -6.97 26.38
N ASP A 40 11.28 -7.64 27.47
CA ASP A 40 9.95 -8.16 27.72
C ASP A 40 8.90 -7.04 27.73
N GLY A 41 7.81 -7.24 27.00
CA GLY A 41 6.73 -6.26 26.85
C GLY A 41 7.08 -5.00 26.05
N LEU A 42 8.36 -4.76 25.74
CA LEU A 42 8.79 -3.53 25.07
C LEU A 42 8.25 -3.41 23.64
N ALA A 43 8.18 -4.55 22.95
CA ALA A 43 7.78 -4.65 21.56
C ALA A 43 6.39 -5.27 21.35
N ASP A 44 5.62 -5.51 22.41
CA ASP A 44 4.31 -6.17 22.33
C ASP A 44 3.35 -5.44 21.37
N GLY A 45 2.88 -6.21 20.38
CA GLY A 45 1.95 -5.70 19.37
C GLY A 45 2.57 -4.78 18.31
N ILE A 46 3.91 -4.64 18.30
CA ILE A 46 4.62 -3.80 17.34
C ILE A 46 5.36 -4.70 16.34
N PRO A 47 5.06 -4.64 15.03
CA PRO A 47 5.90 -5.30 14.04
C PRO A 47 7.29 -4.67 14.05
N LEU A 48 8.34 -5.48 14.18
CA LEU A 48 9.73 -5.02 14.19
C LEU A 48 10.48 -5.46 12.95
N VAL A 49 11.32 -4.57 12.46
CA VAL A 49 12.43 -4.90 11.58
C VAL A 49 13.69 -4.92 12.44
N MET A 50 14.51 -5.97 12.33
CA MET A 50 15.77 -6.11 13.03
C MET A 50 16.95 -5.85 12.11
N ALA A 51 18.02 -5.32 12.66
CA ALA A 51 19.29 -5.21 11.95
C ALA A 51 20.44 -5.51 12.91
N VAL A 52 21.44 -6.27 12.47
CA VAL A 52 22.68 -6.53 13.21
C VAL A 52 23.80 -5.80 12.48
N ASN A 53 24.54 -4.96 13.19
CA ASN A 53 25.65 -4.17 12.63
C ASN A 53 25.28 -3.37 11.37
N ARG A 54 24.03 -2.84 11.32
CA ARG A 54 23.44 -2.05 10.23
C ARG A 54 23.03 -2.85 8.99
N GLU A 55 23.02 -4.17 9.05
CA GLU A 55 22.49 -5.05 8.00
C GLU A 55 21.20 -5.70 8.50
N TYR A 56 20.17 -5.77 7.63
CA TYR A 56 18.91 -6.40 8.01
C TYR A 56 19.11 -7.85 8.41
N ALA A 57 18.47 -8.24 9.50
CA ALA A 57 18.59 -9.55 10.12
C ALA A 57 17.22 -10.19 10.34
N ASP A 58 17.16 -11.50 10.26
CA ASP A 58 16.01 -12.28 10.73
C ASP A 58 16.22 -12.82 12.16
N GLY A 59 15.19 -13.47 12.70
CA GLY A 59 15.24 -14.02 14.05
C GLY A 59 16.23 -15.17 14.23
N ASP A 60 16.65 -15.82 13.15
CA ASP A 60 17.54 -16.98 13.18
C ASP A 60 19.03 -16.61 13.10
N GLN A 61 19.35 -15.35 12.80
CA GLN A 61 20.73 -14.87 12.74
C GLN A 61 21.41 -15.02 14.10
N VAL A 62 22.59 -15.63 14.11
CA VAL A 62 23.44 -15.78 15.30
C VAL A 62 24.12 -14.47 15.60
N LEU A 63 24.21 -14.12 16.88
CA LEU A 63 24.87 -12.92 17.38
C LEU A 63 26.29 -13.27 17.86
N ASP A 64 27.21 -12.36 17.63
CA ASP A 64 28.59 -12.41 18.13
C ASP A 64 28.80 -11.43 19.30
N PRO A 65 29.81 -11.66 20.15
CA PRO A 65 30.14 -10.73 21.23
C PRO A 65 30.46 -9.32 20.69
N GLY A 66 29.77 -8.32 21.21
CA GLY A 66 29.95 -6.92 20.82
C GLY A 66 29.09 -6.46 19.66
N ASP A 67 28.20 -7.32 19.11
CA ASP A 67 27.26 -6.94 18.08
C ASP A 67 26.30 -5.82 18.54
N GLU A 68 25.89 -5.00 17.57
CA GLU A 68 24.84 -4.00 17.71
C GLU A 68 23.55 -4.54 17.07
N LEU A 69 22.55 -4.90 17.89
CA LEU A 69 21.22 -5.28 17.43
C LEU A 69 20.30 -4.05 17.44
N ALA A 70 19.85 -3.60 16.29
CA ALA A 70 18.90 -2.52 16.17
C ALA A 70 17.45 -3.06 16.09
N LEU A 71 16.57 -2.62 16.98
CA LEU A 71 15.14 -2.88 16.95
C LEU A 71 14.44 -1.67 16.34
N ILE A 72 13.97 -1.82 15.13
CA ILE A 72 13.41 -0.74 14.32
C ILE A 72 11.89 -0.93 14.27
N PRO A 73 11.12 -0.17 15.05
CA PRO A 73 9.67 -0.13 14.92
C PRO A 73 9.31 0.51 13.57
N PRO A 74 8.07 0.37 13.11
CA PRO A 74 7.62 1.08 11.92
C PRO A 74 8.01 2.55 12.04
N VAL A 75 8.76 3.04 11.02
CA VAL A 75 9.16 4.44 11.00
C VAL A 75 7.90 5.31 10.98
N SER A 76 7.88 6.40 11.75
CA SER A 76 6.82 7.40 11.74
C SER A 76 6.85 8.27 10.46
N GLY A 77 6.90 7.61 9.33
CA GLY A 77 6.87 7.97 7.94
C GLY A 77 6.39 6.77 7.12
N GLY A 78 6.29 5.59 7.74
CA GLY A 78 5.48 4.47 7.26
C GLY A 78 4.03 4.80 7.64
N SER A 79 3.27 5.21 6.67
CA SER A 79 1.91 5.68 6.80
C SER A 79 1.07 4.73 7.65
N THR A 80 0.41 5.24 8.69
CA THR A 80 -0.96 4.86 9.00
C THR A 80 -1.85 5.37 7.86
N ALA A 81 -1.48 5.08 6.61
CA ALA A 81 -2.38 5.26 5.50
C ALA A 81 -3.53 4.30 5.77
N ALA A 82 -4.73 4.85 5.86
CA ALA A 82 -5.93 4.03 5.93
C ALA A 82 -5.88 3.04 4.76
N ALA A 83 -6.32 1.81 4.98
CA ALA A 83 -6.40 0.82 3.91
C ALA A 83 -7.09 1.46 2.69
N PRO A 84 -6.55 1.28 1.47
CA PRO A 84 -7.14 1.89 0.28
C PRO A 84 -8.61 1.52 0.14
N TRP A 85 -9.43 2.52 -0.20
CA TRP A 85 -10.83 2.29 -0.45
C TRP A 85 -11.02 1.80 -1.89
N VAL A 86 -11.69 0.66 -2.06
CA VAL A 86 -11.88 0.03 -3.37
C VAL A 86 -13.30 -0.48 -3.50
N ARG A 87 -13.91 -0.26 -4.67
CA ARG A 87 -15.23 -0.77 -5.01
C ARG A 87 -15.36 -1.12 -6.48
N VAL A 88 -16.06 -2.21 -6.78
CA VAL A 88 -16.61 -2.55 -8.09
C VAL A 88 -18.12 -2.56 -7.98
N SER A 89 -18.82 -1.75 -8.79
CA SER A 89 -20.27 -1.64 -8.71
C SER A 89 -20.92 -1.27 -10.05
N ALA A 90 -22.21 -1.50 -10.19
CA ALA A 90 -22.98 -1.07 -11.37
C ALA A 90 -23.49 0.40 -11.28
N GLU A 91 -23.25 1.06 -10.15
CA GLU A 91 -23.72 2.42 -9.93
C GLU A 91 -22.86 3.47 -10.64
N PRO A 92 -23.42 4.63 -11.02
CA PRO A 92 -22.66 5.75 -11.55
C PRO A 92 -21.56 6.22 -10.59
N LEU A 93 -20.37 6.50 -11.12
CA LEU A 93 -19.21 6.92 -10.36
C LEU A 93 -19.25 8.40 -10.02
N SER A 94 -18.77 8.77 -8.81
CA SER A 94 -18.67 10.15 -8.35
C SER A 94 -17.24 10.51 -7.95
N LEU A 95 -16.59 11.38 -8.74
CA LEU A 95 -15.26 11.90 -8.43
C LEU A 95 -15.23 12.66 -7.10
N GLU A 96 -16.28 13.40 -6.78
CA GLU A 96 -16.35 14.16 -5.52
C GLU A 96 -16.38 13.22 -4.31
N GLN A 97 -17.19 12.17 -4.37
CA GLN A 97 -17.25 11.17 -3.30
C GLN A 97 -15.93 10.42 -3.16
N LEU A 98 -15.29 10.06 -4.29
CA LEU A 98 -14.02 9.37 -4.26
C LEU A 98 -12.90 10.28 -3.71
N ALA A 99 -12.85 11.54 -4.12
CA ALA A 99 -11.89 12.51 -3.59
C ALA A 99 -12.07 12.74 -2.08
N ALA A 100 -13.29 12.67 -1.58
CA ALA A 100 -13.55 12.77 -0.14
C ALA A 100 -12.96 11.59 0.66
N ARG A 101 -12.84 10.40 0.05
CA ARG A 101 -12.26 9.19 0.67
C ARG A 101 -10.76 9.29 0.94
N VAL A 102 -10.06 10.14 0.19
CA VAL A 102 -8.60 10.31 0.31
C VAL A 102 -8.19 11.58 1.07
N ARG A 103 -9.13 12.25 1.74
CA ARG A 103 -8.81 13.41 2.58
C ARG A 103 -7.94 12.98 3.75
N ASP A 104 -6.80 13.65 3.91
CA ASP A 104 -5.85 13.42 4.99
C ASP A 104 -5.25 14.78 5.40
N PRO A 105 -5.14 15.10 6.70
CA PRO A 105 -4.57 16.38 7.15
C PRO A 105 -3.10 16.58 6.77
N ARG A 106 -2.39 15.50 6.41
CA ARG A 106 -0.99 15.54 5.95
C ARG A 106 -0.89 15.82 4.45
N ALA A 107 -2.01 15.71 3.71
CA ALA A 107 -2.00 15.85 2.25
C ALA A 107 -2.01 17.33 1.83
N GLY A 108 -0.98 17.74 1.09
CA GLY A 108 -0.93 19.02 0.40
C GLY A 108 -1.43 18.95 -1.05
N ALA A 109 -1.68 17.73 -1.56
CA ALA A 109 -2.19 17.52 -2.91
C ALA A 109 -3.16 16.33 -2.97
N VAL A 110 -4.21 16.48 -3.77
CA VAL A 110 -5.13 15.40 -4.17
C VAL A 110 -5.18 15.37 -5.69
N VAL A 111 -4.94 14.21 -6.29
CA VAL A 111 -5.06 13.97 -7.72
C VAL A 111 -6.19 13.00 -7.95
N THR A 112 -7.05 13.30 -8.91
CA THR A 112 -8.09 12.40 -9.38
C THR A 112 -7.91 12.11 -10.86
N PHE A 113 -8.14 10.85 -11.23
CA PHE A 113 -8.20 10.39 -12.61
C PHE A 113 -9.61 9.90 -12.90
N SER A 114 -10.13 10.23 -14.09
CA SER A 114 -11.39 9.71 -14.60
C SER A 114 -11.18 9.12 -15.99
N GLY A 115 -11.39 7.81 -16.12
CA GLY A 115 -11.43 7.12 -17.41
C GLY A 115 -12.87 7.11 -17.93
N VAL A 116 -13.10 7.81 -19.05
CA VAL A 116 -14.43 7.98 -19.62
C VAL A 116 -14.60 7.19 -20.92
N THR A 117 -15.83 6.83 -21.24
CA THR A 117 -16.21 6.21 -22.52
C THR A 117 -16.12 7.25 -23.65
N ARG A 118 -15.44 6.88 -24.74
CA ARG A 118 -15.27 7.74 -25.93
C ARG A 118 -15.39 6.94 -27.22
N GLU A 119 -15.77 7.61 -28.30
CA GLU A 119 -15.76 7.09 -29.69
C GLU A 119 -16.66 5.86 -29.93
N VAL A 120 -17.51 5.48 -28.99
CA VAL A 120 -18.50 4.41 -29.11
C VAL A 120 -19.80 4.83 -28.42
N ASP A 121 -20.94 4.23 -28.81
CA ASP A 121 -22.23 4.57 -28.20
C ASP A 121 -22.24 4.27 -26.69
N ARG A 122 -21.69 3.10 -26.32
CA ARG A 122 -21.50 2.68 -24.93
C ARG A 122 -20.45 1.59 -24.82
N LEU A 123 -19.94 1.42 -23.60
CA LEU A 123 -19.16 0.26 -23.20
C LEU A 123 -19.99 -0.60 -22.26
N GLU A 124 -19.83 -1.91 -22.36
CA GLU A 124 -20.33 -2.86 -21.37
C GLU A 124 -19.12 -3.49 -20.68
N TYR A 125 -19.08 -3.43 -19.35
CA TYR A 125 -18.02 -3.99 -18.55
C TYR A 125 -18.48 -5.22 -17.78
N GLU A 126 -17.69 -6.29 -17.85
CA GLU A 126 -17.80 -7.46 -16.99
C GLU A 126 -16.58 -7.54 -16.08
N ALA A 127 -16.76 -8.03 -14.86
CA ALA A 127 -15.67 -8.23 -13.91
C ALA A 127 -15.91 -9.48 -13.06
N TYR A 128 -14.83 -10.13 -12.67
CA TYR A 128 -14.84 -11.00 -11.51
C TYR A 128 -14.69 -10.09 -10.26
N ALA A 129 -15.79 -9.59 -9.74
CA ALA A 129 -15.83 -8.44 -8.83
C ALA A 129 -14.94 -8.62 -7.59
N GLU A 130 -15.05 -9.76 -6.91
CA GLU A 130 -14.30 -10.02 -5.67
C GLU A 130 -12.79 -10.05 -5.94
N MET A 131 -12.36 -10.72 -6.99
CA MET A 131 -10.95 -10.80 -7.37
C MET A 131 -10.44 -9.46 -7.92
N ALA A 132 -11.29 -8.70 -8.62
CA ALA A 132 -10.94 -7.37 -9.11
C ALA A 132 -10.73 -6.40 -7.94
N GLU A 133 -11.60 -6.40 -6.94
CA GLU A 133 -11.43 -5.57 -5.75
C GLU A 133 -10.18 -5.95 -4.96
N GLU A 134 -9.91 -7.24 -4.78
CA GLU A 134 -8.70 -7.71 -4.11
C GLU A 134 -7.44 -7.24 -4.85
N ARG A 135 -7.41 -7.38 -6.18
CA ARG A 135 -6.27 -6.94 -6.99
C ARG A 135 -6.10 -5.43 -6.97
N MET A 136 -7.17 -4.66 -7.14
CA MET A 136 -7.14 -3.20 -7.06
C MET A 136 -6.66 -2.73 -5.68
N ARG A 137 -7.07 -3.41 -4.61
CA ARG A 137 -6.63 -3.07 -3.24
C ARG A 137 -5.14 -3.34 -3.04
N ALA A 138 -4.62 -4.45 -3.56
CA ALA A 138 -3.19 -4.74 -3.54
C ALA A 138 -2.39 -3.67 -4.30
N ILE A 139 -2.80 -3.34 -5.53
CA ILE A 139 -2.17 -2.30 -6.35
C ILE A 139 -2.15 -0.94 -5.62
N ALA A 140 -3.29 -0.52 -5.07
CA ALA A 140 -3.38 0.74 -4.36
C ALA A 140 -2.53 0.76 -3.09
N SER A 141 -2.44 -0.35 -2.35
CA SER A 141 -1.58 -0.49 -1.17
C SER A 141 -0.10 -0.40 -1.52
N GLU A 142 0.33 -1.06 -2.60
CA GLU A 142 1.70 -1.00 -3.09
C GLU A 142 2.06 0.43 -3.55
N ALA A 143 1.15 1.11 -4.27
CA ALA A 143 1.36 2.50 -4.69
C ALA A 143 1.43 3.46 -3.49
N VAL A 144 0.61 3.26 -2.45
CA VAL A 144 0.68 4.02 -1.20
C VAL A 144 2.06 3.90 -0.57
N ALA A 145 2.60 2.68 -0.50
CA ALA A 145 3.92 2.43 0.07
C ALA A 145 5.06 3.00 -0.80
N SER A 146 4.99 2.79 -2.13
CA SER A 146 6.07 3.16 -3.06
C SER A 146 6.20 4.67 -3.26
N HIS A 147 5.06 5.40 -3.25
CA HIS A 147 5.03 6.84 -3.50
C HIS A 147 4.81 7.68 -2.23
N GLY A 148 4.72 7.08 -1.05
CA GLY A 148 4.46 7.83 0.18
C GLY A 148 3.12 8.56 0.16
N LEU A 149 2.07 7.94 -0.42
CA LEU A 149 0.75 8.54 -0.44
C LEU A 149 0.14 8.57 0.97
N CYS A 150 -0.66 9.59 1.24
CA CYS A 150 -1.44 9.67 2.48
C CYS A 150 -2.64 8.72 2.44
N ALA A 151 -3.31 8.64 1.27
CA ALA A 151 -4.42 7.72 1.02
C ALA A 151 -4.62 7.50 -0.48
N ALA A 152 -5.27 6.37 -0.83
CA ALA A 152 -5.68 6.05 -2.19
C ALA A 152 -7.08 5.46 -2.23
N ALA A 153 -7.81 5.72 -3.32
CA ALA A 153 -9.12 5.15 -3.57
C ALA A 153 -9.30 4.83 -5.05
N VAL A 154 -9.97 3.72 -5.33
CA VAL A 154 -10.25 3.25 -6.71
C VAL A 154 -11.67 2.74 -6.80
N GLU A 155 -12.38 3.16 -7.84
CA GLU A 155 -13.70 2.63 -8.13
C GLU A 155 -13.84 2.31 -9.61
N HIS A 156 -14.39 1.12 -9.91
CA HIS A 156 -14.68 0.69 -11.27
C HIS A 156 -16.15 0.34 -11.42
N ARG A 157 -16.78 0.82 -12.50
CA ARG A 157 -18.16 0.51 -12.84
C ARG A 157 -18.22 -0.72 -13.74
N VAL A 158 -19.21 -1.56 -13.52
CA VAL A 158 -19.57 -2.71 -14.37
C VAL A 158 -20.95 -2.50 -14.98
N GLY A 159 -21.28 -3.32 -15.99
CA GLY A 159 -22.47 -3.13 -16.80
C GLY A 159 -22.32 -1.99 -17.82
N ASP A 160 -23.44 -1.41 -18.22
CA ASP A 160 -23.49 -0.36 -19.24
C ASP A 160 -22.92 0.97 -18.77
N VAL A 161 -22.00 1.54 -19.57
CA VAL A 161 -21.42 2.87 -19.37
C VAL A 161 -21.60 3.68 -20.65
N ALA A 162 -22.43 4.69 -20.60
CA ALA A 162 -22.76 5.52 -21.76
C ALA A 162 -21.57 6.39 -22.21
N LEU A 163 -21.65 6.91 -23.44
CA LEU A 163 -20.66 7.87 -23.97
C LEU A 163 -20.47 9.03 -22.98
N SER A 164 -19.22 9.39 -22.73
CA SER A 164 -18.77 10.45 -21.80
C SER A 164 -18.97 10.15 -20.32
N GLU A 165 -19.56 9.02 -19.96
CA GLU A 165 -19.62 8.59 -18.54
C GLU A 165 -18.31 7.94 -18.08
N PRO A 166 -17.94 8.10 -16.80
CA PRO A 166 -16.76 7.46 -16.25
C PRO A 166 -17.01 5.95 -15.99
N SER A 167 -16.05 5.13 -16.41
CA SER A 167 -16.01 3.69 -16.12
C SER A 167 -15.07 3.33 -14.98
N VAL A 168 -14.05 4.13 -14.76
CA VAL A 168 -13.07 3.96 -13.67
C VAL A 168 -12.64 5.33 -13.16
N ILE A 169 -12.54 5.45 -11.84
CA ILE A 169 -12.01 6.63 -11.20
C ILE A 169 -10.96 6.24 -10.15
N VAL A 170 -9.91 7.05 -10.05
CA VAL A 170 -8.83 6.91 -9.06
C VAL A 170 -8.67 8.23 -8.34
N ALA A 171 -8.45 8.19 -7.03
CA ALA A 171 -8.03 9.33 -6.25
C ALA A 171 -6.80 8.94 -5.41
N ALA A 172 -5.82 9.83 -5.35
CA ALA A 172 -4.62 9.69 -4.53
C ALA A 172 -4.30 11.01 -3.85
N SER A 173 -3.97 10.96 -2.58
CA SER A 173 -3.51 12.12 -1.82
C SER A 173 -2.07 11.90 -1.32
N ALA A 174 -1.28 12.97 -1.30
CA ALA A 174 0.10 12.96 -0.84
C ALA A 174 0.51 14.31 -0.27
N PRO A 175 1.64 14.38 0.50
CA PRO A 175 2.18 15.65 0.98
C PRO A 175 2.46 16.64 -0.15
N HIS A 176 2.95 16.16 -1.30
CA HIS A 176 3.25 17.00 -2.47
C HIS A 176 2.64 16.43 -3.75
N ARG A 177 2.50 17.30 -4.76
CA ARG A 177 1.86 16.93 -6.04
C ARG A 177 2.60 15.86 -6.84
N GLY A 178 3.94 15.78 -6.74
CA GLY A 178 4.76 14.82 -7.49
C GLY A 178 4.36 13.39 -7.18
N GLU A 179 4.31 13.06 -5.90
CA GLU A 179 3.93 11.75 -5.37
C GLU A 179 2.46 11.43 -5.69
N ALA A 180 1.56 12.41 -5.55
CA ALA A 180 0.15 12.23 -5.84
C ALA A 180 -0.09 11.89 -7.32
N PHE A 181 0.58 12.59 -8.26
CA PHE A 181 0.50 12.28 -9.70
C PHE A 181 1.13 10.92 -10.04
N ALA A 182 2.32 10.63 -9.50
CA ALA A 182 3.01 9.37 -9.75
C ALA A 182 2.17 8.17 -9.25
N GLY A 183 1.67 8.24 -8.02
CA GLY A 183 0.86 7.19 -7.44
C GLY A 183 -0.48 6.99 -8.13
N ALA A 184 -1.21 8.07 -8.46
CA ALA A 184 -2.46 7.96 -9.19
C ALA A 184 -2.26 7.33 -10.58
N ARG A 185 -1.16 7.69 -11.28
CA ARG A 185 -0.80 7.11 -12.57
C ARG A 185 -0.48 5.62 -12.45
N GLU A 186 0.38 5.22 -11.51
CA GLU A 186 0.71 3.82 -11.30
C GLU A 186 -0.54 2.99 -11.02
N ILE A 187 -1.42 3.48 -10.14
CA ILE A 187 -2.66 2.78 -9.81
C ILE A 187 -3.48 2.52 -11.06
N ILE A 188 -3.77 3.55 -11.88
CA ILE A 188 -4.63 3.33 -13.06
C ILE A 188 -3.96 2.48 -14.12
N ASP A 189 -2.67 2.64 -14.37
CA ASP A 189 -1.94 1.85 -15.35
C ASP A 189 -1.97 0.36 -14.98
N ARG A 190 -1.74 0.05 -13.70
CA ARG A 190 -1.77 -1.32 -13.18
C ARG A 190 -3.18 -1.90 -13.09
N VAL A 191 -4.17 -1.12 -12.67
CA VAL A 191 -5.58 -1.58 -12.66
C VAL A 191 -6.00 -2.02 -14.06
N LYS A 192 -5.66 -1.24 -15.09
CA LYS A 192 -5.96 -1.60 -16.48
C LYS A 192 -5.21 -2.82 -17.00
N ALA A 193 -4.03 -3.10 -16.47
CA ALA A 193 -3.21 -4.23 -16.89
C ALA A 193 -3.51 -5.53 -16.13
N GLU A 194 -3.93 -5.44 -14.86
CA GLU A 194 -3.89 -6.56 -13.93
C GLU A 194 -5.25 -6.93 -13.33
N ALA A 195 -6.22 -5.99 -13.28
CA ALA A 195 -7.54 -6.30 -12.72
C ALA A 195 -8.36 -7.16 -13.70
N PRO A 196 -9.04 -8.22 -13.25
CA PRO A 196 -9.88 -9.08 -14.09
C PRO A 196 -11.20 -8.37 -14.44
N ILE A 197 -11.10 -7.38 -15.32
CA ILE A 197 -12.19 -6.56 -15.82
C ILE A 197 -12.08 -6.52 -17.35
N TRP A 198 -13.16 -6.84 -18.04
CA TRP A 198 -13.23 -6.90 -19.48
C TRP A 198 -14.24 -5.87 -20.00
N LYS A 199 -13.99 -5.33 -21.18
CA LYS A 199 -14.90 -4.39 -21.81
C LYS A 199 -15.32 -4.86 -23.21
N LYS A 200 -16.58 -4.62 -23.51
CA LYS A 200 -17.19 -4.79 -24.80
C LYS A 200 -17.56 -3.42 -25.36
N GLU A 201 -17.19 -3.11 -26.60
CA GLU A 201 -17.58 -1.91 -27.31
C GLU A 201 -18.89 -2.19 -28.06
N ILE A 202 -19.81 -1.23 -27.99
CA ILE A 202 -21.11 -1.28 -28.66
C ILE A 202 -21.27 0.00 -29.47
N GLU A 203 -21.38 -0.15 -30.82
CA GLU A 203 -21.47 0.94 -31.76
C GLU A 203 -22.41 0.56 -32.91
N GLY A 204 -23.46 1.36 -33.16
CA GLY A 204 -24.42 1.12 -34.25
C GLY A 204 -25.14 -0.22 -34.17
N GLY A 205 -25.17 -0.88 -33.04
CA GLY A 205 -25.73 -2.21 -32.83
C GLY A 205 -24.72 -3.37 -32.94
N ASP A 206 -23.50 -3.11 -33.38
CA ASP A 206 -22.41 -4.06 -33.40
C ASP A 206 -21.75 -4.18 -32.00
N GLU A 207 -21.41 -5.40 -31.58
CA GLU A 207 -20.77 -5.69 -30.32
C GLU A 207 -19.39 -6.33 -30.50
N ARG A 208 -18.37 -5.84 -29.81
CA ARG A 208 -17.01 -6.36 -29.91
C ARG A 208 -16.28 -6.35 -28.58
N TRP A 209 -15.80 -7.51 -28.13
CA TRP A 209 -14.87 -7.59 -27.00
C TRP A 209 -13.53 -6.97 -27.34
N VAL A 210 -13.06 -6.06 -26.49
CA VAL A 210 -11.75 -5.42 -26.65
C VAL A 210 -10.70 -6.30 -25.99
N ARG A 211 -9.63 -6.62 -26.76
CA ARG A 211 -8.47 -7.30 -26.17
C ARG A 211 -7.81 -6.38 -25.16
N GLY A 212 -7.69 -6.84 -23.90
CA GLY A 212 -6.97 -6.13 -22.85
C GLY A 212 -5.48 -5.98 -23.19
N THR A 213 -4.84 -4.99 -22.60
CA THR A 213 -3.37 -4.89 -22.60
C THR A 213 -2.83 -6.04 -21.76
N PRO A 214 -1.93 -6.89 -22.25
CA PRO A 214 -1.33 -7.93 -21.42
C PRO A 214 -0.53 -7.26 -20.28
N PRO A 215 -0.49 -7.88 -19.09
CA PRO A 215 0.31 -7.36 -17.99
C PRO A 215 1.78 -7.25 -18.42
N PRO A 216 2.54 -6.26 -17.91
CA PRO A 216 3.97 -6.17 -18.16
C PRO A 216 4.65 -7.44 -17.64
N ARG A 217 5.62 -7.94 -18.42
CA ARG A 217 6.42 -9.13 -18.07
C ARG A 217 7.46 -8.80 -17.03
#